data_019bb7520ab726c298d2082f9d2ffd22
#
_entry.id   019bb7520ab726c298d2082f9d2ffd22
#
_cell.length_a   1.000
_cell.length_b   1.000
_cell.length_c   1.000
_cell.angle_alpha   90.00
_cell.angle_beta   90.00
_cell.angle_gamma   90.00
#
_symmetry.space_group_name_H-M   'P 1'
#
loop_
_entity.id
_entity.type
_entity.pdbx_description
1 polymer ?
#
loop_
_entity_poly.entity_id
_entity_poly.type
_entity_poly.pdbx_seq_one_letter_code
_entity_poly.pdbx_strand_id
1 'polypeptide(L)'
;MITIISGTNRPRSNARVISTIYASLLDKRDMPNQILDLLDLPPDFVFSALYHNAGKNEQYNELNKLIETTDKFVFIVPEYNGSFPGVLKAFIDGLSYPGSFKNKKAALVGISTGSQGGALALSHLTDVLHYMGMHVLAAKPRLNYISKSLHNGELTNTLYESLLLEQIESFINF
;
A
#
# COMPACT_ATOMS: atom_id res chain seq x y z
N MET A 1 -15.57 1.17 -1.84
CA MET A 1 -14.67 0.30 -1.01
C MET A 1 -13.25 0.77 -1.16
N ILE A 2 -12.44 0.73 -0.08
CA ILE A 2 -11.03 1.12 -0.08
C ILE A 2 -10.17 -0.14 0.00
N THR A 3 -9.17 -0.31 -0.89
CA THR A 3 -8.21 -1.41 -0.78
C THR A 3 -6.91 -0.89 -0.16
N ILE A 4 -6.50 -1.48 0.96
CA ILE A 4 -5.24 -1.18 1.64
C ILE A 4 -4.20 -2.19 1.16
N ILE A 5 -3.12 -1.72 0.56
CA ILE A 5 -2.02 -2.56 0.07
C ILE A 5 -0.90 -2.58 1.11
N SER A 6 -0.67 -3.74 1.72
CA SER A 6 0.52 -4.00 2.55
C SER A 6 1.73 -4.20 1.61
N GLY A 7 2.54 -3.17 1.46
CA GLY A 7 3.51 -2.98 0.36
C GLY A 7 4.75 -3.86 0.40
N THR A 8 4.76 -5.00 1.09
CA THR A 8 5.89 -5.94 1.14
C THR A 8 5.41 -7.37 1.36
N ASN A 9 6.15 -8.33 0.80
CA ASN A 9 5.95 -9.77 1.03
C ASN A 9 6.75 -10.32 2.24
N ARG A 10 7.31 -9.45 3.08
CA ARG A 10 8.07 -9.88 4.26
C ARG A 10 7.12 -10.44 5.32
N PRO A 11 7.30 -11.70 5.80
CA PRO A 11 6.50 -12.26 6.89
C PRO A 11 6.59 -11.41 8.16
N ARG A 12 5.48 -11.27 8.85
CA ARG A 12 5.38 -10.49 10.11
C ARG A 12 5.89 -9.06 9.97
N SER A 13 5.57 -8.41 8.83
CA SER A 13 6.01 -7.05 8.53
C SER A 13 5.27 -6.00 9.36
N ASN A 14 5.94 -4.90 9.70
CA ASN A 14 5.29 -3.71 10.27
C ASN A 14 4.26 -3.12 9.28
N ALA A 15 4.45 -3.29 7.97
CA ALA A 15 3.48 -2.85 6.98
C ALA A 15 2.13 -3.54 7.16
N ARG A 16 2.11 -4.87 7.41
CA ARG A 16 0.88 -5.59 7.69
C ARG A 16 0.20 -5.11 8.98
N VAL A 17 0.97 -4.86 10.04
CA VAL A 17 0.44 -4.34 11.30
C VAL A 17 -0.23 -2.97 11.09
N ILE A 18 0.48 -2.04 10.42
CA ILE A 18 -0.08 -0.71 10.12
C ILE A 18 -1.29 -0.81 9.17
N SER A 19 -1.30 -1.74 8.20
CA SER A 19 -2.46 -1.99 7.35
C SER A 19 -3.70 -2.40 8.17
N THR A 20 -3.52 -3.27 9.17
CA THR A 20 -4.59 -3.70 10.08
C THR A 20 -5.10 -2.53 10.95
N ILE A 21 -4.19 -1.70 11.48
CA ILE A 21 -4.55 -0.50 12.24
C ILE A 21 -5.32 0.48 11.35
N TYR A 22 -4.84 0.73 10.13
CA TYR A 22 -5.51 1.62 9.18
C TYR A 22 -6.92 1.13 8.82
N ALA A 23 -7.07 -0.18 8.60
CA ALA A 23 -8.38 -0.82 8.37
C ALA A 23 -9.33 -0.57 9.54
N SER A 24 -8.88 -0.82 10.79
CA SER A 24 -9.68 -0.56 11.99
C SER A 24 -10.08 0.92 12.15
N LEU A 25 -9.22 1.87 11.73
CA LEU A 25 -9.55 3.29 11.75
C LEU A 25 -10.60 3.66 10.69
N LEU A 26 -10.62 2.97 9.55
CA LEU A 26 -11.67 3.08 8.52
C LEU A 26 -12.98 2.45 8.99
N ASP A 27 -12.94 1.29 9.65
CA ASP A 27 -14.13 0.60 10.20
C ASP A 27 -14.85 1.48 11.22
N LYS A 28 -14.11 2.20 12.08
CA LYS A 28 -14.69 3.18 13.04
C LYS A 28 -15.43 4.35 12.37
N ARG A 29 -15.33 4.48 11.04
CA ARG A 29 -15.97 5.50 10.19
C ARG A 29 -16.98 4.90 9.22
N ASP A 30 -17.35 3.64 9.43
CA ASP A 30 -18.25 2.90 8.55
C ASP A 30 -17.80 2.88 7.08
N MET A 31 -16.46 2.96 6.85
CA MET A 31 -15.86 2.94 5.51
C MET A 31 -15.51 1.51 5.09
N PRO A 32 -16.23 0.92 4.12
CA PRO A 32 -15.92 -0.43 3.63
C PRO A 32 -14.49 -0.51 3.10
N ASN A 33 -13.72 -1.44 3.63
CA ASN A 33 -12.33 -1.63 3.25
C ASN A 33 -11.92 -3.10 3.22
N GLN A 34 -10.78 -3.37 2.62
CA GLN A 34 -10.14 -4.68 2.58
C GLN A 34 -8.62 -4.53 2.51
N ILE A 35 -7.89 -5.55 2.94
CA ILE A 35 -6.43 -5.56 2.86
C ILE A 35 -5.99 -6.53 1.77
N LEU A 36 -5.15 -6.04 0.84
CA LEU A 36 -4.36 -6.85 -0.07
C LEU A 36 -2.94 -6.91 0.48
N ASP A 37 -2.52 -8.10 0.95
CA ASP A 37 -1.16 -8.30 1.43
C ASP A 37 -0.29 -8.88 0.32
N LEU A 38 0.83 -8.23 -0.01
CA LEU A 38 1.76 -8.76 -1.00
C LEU A 38 2.48 -10.04 -0.55
N LEU A 39 2.32 -10.44 0.72
CA LEU A 39 2.74 -11.76 1.19
C LEU A 39 1.94 -12.89 0.53
N ASP A 40 0.70 -12.62 0.12
CA ASP A 40 -0.20 -13.60 -0.48
C ASP A 40 0.00 -13.78 -2.00
N LEU A 41 0.97 -13.05 -2.59
CA LEU A 41 1.38 -13.27 -3.98
C LEU A 41 1.91 -14.68 -4.19
N PRO A 42 1.63 -15.31 -5.36
CA PRO A 42 2.27 -16.58 -5.70
C PRO A 42 3.79 -16.46 -5.58
N PRO A 43 4.50 -17.41 -4.97
CA PRO A 43 5.95 -17.27 -4.71
C PRO A 43 6.79 -17.03 -5.96
N ASP A 44 6.31 -17.50 -7.11
CA ASP A 44 6.96 -17.41 -8.43
C ASP A 44 6.31 -16.40 -9.37
N PHE A 45 5.41 -15.52 -8.87
CA PHE A 45 4.57 -14.64 -9.71
C PHE A 45 5.36 -13.81 -10.74
N VAL A 46 6.60 -13.42 -10.40
CA VAL A 46 7.47 -12.67 -11.32
C VAL A 46 7.74 -13.45 -12.61
N PHE A 47 7.78 -14.77 -12.53
CA PHE A 47 8.00 -15.66 -13.67
C PHE A 47 6.71 -16.24 -14.24
N SER A 48 5.72 -16.53 -13.38
CA SER A 48 4.49 -17.24 -13.75
C SER A 48 3.34 -16.32 -14.18
N ALA A 49 3.39 -15.02 -13.85
CA ALA A 49 2.29 -14.09 -14.06
C ALA A 49 2.61 -12.85 -14.90
N LEU A 50 3.90 -12.54 -15.13
CA LEU A 50 4.31 -11.33 -15.84
C LEU A 50 4.63 -11.59 -17.32
N TYR A 51 4.63 -10.51 -18.14
CA TYR A 51 5.04 -10.47 -19.54
C TYR A 51 4.26 -11.49 -20.40
N HIS A 52 4.95 -12.40 -21.06
CA HIS A 52 4.34 -13.45 -21.90
C HIS A 52 3.49 -14.46 -21.13
N ASN A 53 3.56 -14.44 -19.79
CA ASN A 53 2.73 -15.23 -18.89
C ASN A 53 1.55 -14.42 -18.28
N ALA A 54 1.37 -13.17 -18.68
CA ALA A 54 0.24 -12.37 -18.23
C ALA A 54 -1.10 -13.08 -18.49
N GLY A 55 -1.94 -13.12 -17.47
CA GLY A 55 -3.24 -13.79 -17.52
C GLY A 55 -3.23 -15.31 -17.32
N LYS A 56 -2.05 -15.96 -17.20
CA LYS A 56 -1.95 -17.43 -17.05
C LYS A 56 -1.94 -17.92 -15.60
N ASN A 57 -1.64 -17.05 -14.64
CA ASN A 57 -1.63 -17.40 -13.21
C ASN A 57 -2.97 -17.00 -12.58
N GLU A 58 -3.81 -18.01 -12.26
CA GLU A 58 -5.16 -17.78 -11.75
C GLU A 58 -5.17 -17.00 -10.42
N GLN A 59 -4.27 -17.33 -9.48
CA GLN A 59 -4.17 -16.65 -8.20
C GLN A 59 -3.79 -15.17 -8.39
N TYR A 60 -2.88 -14.86 -9.31
CA TYR A 60 -2.52 -13.49 -9.65
C TYR A 60 -3.66 -12.74 -10.35
N ASN A 61 -4.42 -13.43 -11.20
CA ASN A 61 -5.57 -12.85 -11.89
C ASN A 61 -6.69 -12.43 -10.93
N GLU A 62 -6.88 -13.16 -9.82
CA GLU A 62 -7.83 -12.76 -8.77
C GLU A 62 -7.43 -11.44 -8.11
N LEU A 63 -6.13 -11.25 -7.84
CA LEU A 63 -5.61 -9.99 -7.32
C LEU A 63 -5.77 -8.84 -8.33
N ASN A 64 -5.56 -9.10 -9.62
CA ASN A 64 -5.80 -8.11 -10.68
C ASN A 64 -7.26 -7.67 -10.72
N LYS A 65 -8.22 -8.60 -10.64
CA LYS A 65 -9.66 -8.26 -10.58
C LYS A 65 -9.99 -7.36 -9.39
N LEU A 66 -9.39 -7.63 -8.23
CA LEU A 66 -9.56 -6.79 -7.04
C LEU A 66 -9.06 -5.37 -7.29
N ILE A 67 -7.90 -5.22 -7.94
CA ILE A 67 -7.37 -3.91 -8.31
C ILE A 67 -8.30 -3.22 -9.32
N GLU A 68 -8.79 -3.92 -10.33
CA GLU A 68 -9.65 -3.36 -11.38
C GLU A 68 -10.99 -2.84 -10.82
N THR A 69 -11.55 -3.53 -9.83
CA THR A 69 -12.85 -3.18 -9.21
C THR A 69 -12.75 -2.16 -8.07
N THR A 70 -11.55 -1.76 -7.69
CA THR A 70 -11.30 -0.78 -6.61
C THR A 70 -10.99 0.60 -7.20
N ASP A 71 -11.57 1.66 -6.64
CA ASP A 71 -11.34 3.05 -7.06
C ASP A 71 -10.38 3.81 -6.12
N LYS A 72 -10.32 3.43 -4.85
CA LYS A 72 -9.49 4.09 -3.83
C LYS A 72 -8.52 3.10 -3.17
N PHE A 73 -7.24 3.48 -3.12
CA PHE A 73 -6.17 2.65 -2.59
C PHE A 73 -5.41 3.36 -1.48
N VAL A 74 -5.02 2.60 -0.45
CA VAL A 74 -4.05 3.06 0.55
C VAL A 74 -2.83 2.16 0.47
N PHE A 75 -1.66 2.73 0.22
CA PHE A 75 -0.41 1.98 0.18
C PHE A 75 0.37 2.19 1.48
N ILE A 76 0.58 1.12 2.24
CA ILE A 76 1.46 1.11 3.41
C ILE A 76 2.85 0.66 2.94
N VAL A 77 3.78 1.61 2.87
CA VAL A 77 5.03 1.49 2.11
C VAL A 77 6.24 1.45 3.05
N PRO A 78 6.85 0.29 3.29
CA PRO A 78 8.11 0.24 4.01
C PRO A 78 9.26 0.68 3.11
N GLU A 79 10.28 1.29 3.73
CA GLU A 79 11.51 1.69 3.03
C GLU A 79 12.49 0.51 2.97
N TYR A 80 12.89 0.15 1.76
CA TYR A 80 13.95 -0.83 1.49
C TYR A 80 15.03 -0.20 0.60
N ASN A 81 16.24 -0.06 1.16
CA ASN A 81 17.39 0.49 0.42
C ASN A 81 17.10 1.87 -0.23
N GLY A 82 16.43 2.76 0.50
CA GLY A 82 16.11 4.12 0.03
C GLY A 82 14.98 4.19 -1.01
N SER A 83 14.16 3.12 -1.15
CA SER A 83 13.02 3.10 -2.06
C SER A 83 11.89 2.25 -1.48
N PHE A 84 10.80 2.10 -2.24
CA PHE A 84 9.75 1.14 -1.92
C PHE A 84 10.19 -0.29 -2.30
N PRO A 85 9.59 -1.36 -1.70
CA PRO A 85 10.01 -2.73 -1.93
C PRO A 85 9.90 -3.15 -3.39
N GLY A 86 10.90 -3.91 -3.87
CA GLY A 86 10.92 -4.43 -5.25
C GLY A 86 9.71 -5.31 -5.58
N VAL A 87 9.17 -6.05 -4.61
CA VAL A 87 7.95 -6.85 -4.78
C VAL A 87 6.74 -5.97 -5.12
N LEU A 88 6.62 -4.78 -4.54
CA LEU A 88 5.55 -3.83 -4.87
C LEU A 88 5.70 -3.31 -6.31
N LYS A 89 6.94 -3.04 -6.76
CA LYS A 89 7.18 -2.66 -8.16
C LYS A 89 6.83 -3.79 -9.11
N ALA A 90 7.28 -5.02 -8.81
CA ALA A 90 6.98 -6.19 -9.62
C ALA A 90 5.45 -6.47 -9.67
N PHE A 91 4.74 -6.29 -8.56
CA PHE A 91 3.29 -6.39 -8.52
C PHE A 91 2.63 -5.36 -9.46
N ILE A 92 3.07 -4.10 -9.41
CA ILE A 92 2.56 -3.04 -10.29
C ILE A 92 2.86 -3.35 -11.76
N ASP A 93 4.04 -3.90 -12.06
CA ASP A 93 4.44 -4.26 -13.43
C ASP A 93 3.61 -5.40 -14.04
N GLY A 94 3.01 -6.23 -13.19
CA GLY A 94 2.11 -7.30 -13.62
C GLY A 94 0.66 -6.88 -13.84
N LEU A 95 0.30 -5.64 -13.47
CA LEU A 95 -1.06 -5.13 -13.67
C LEU A 95 -1.31 -4.74 -15.14
N SER A 96 -2.59 -4.71 -15.52
CA SER A 96 -2.99 -4.30 -16.87
C SER A 96 -2.68 -2.81 -17.12
N TYR A 97 -1.86 -2.52 -18.12
CA TYR A 97 -1.55 -1.15 -18.54
C TYR A 97 -2.36 -0.76 -19.78
N PRO A 98 -2.93 0.45 -19.85
CA PRO A 98 -2.93 1.54 -18.86
C PRO A 98 -4.08 1.48 -17.85
N GLY A 99 -4.88 0.41 -17.82
CA GLY A 99 -6.23 0.39 -17.25
C GLY A 99 -6.30 0.30 -15.72
N SER A 100 -5.43 -0.49 -15.07
CA SER A 100 -5.66 -0.90 -13.67
C SER A 100 -5.71 0.28 -12.69
N PHE A 101 -4.90 1.31 -12.87
CA PHE A 101 -4.79 2.46 -11.97
C PHE A 101 -5.27 3.80 -12.54
N LYS A 102 -5.61 3.86 -13.83
CA LYS A 102 -5.99 5.11 -14.49
C LYS A 102 -7.21 5.75 -13.84
N ASN A 103 -7.10 7.03 -13.50
CA ASN A 103 -8.13 7.87 -12.86
C ASN A 103 -8.54 7.41 -11.45
N LYS A 104 -7.83 6.46 -10.85
CA LYS A 104 -8.08 6.01 -9.48
C LYS A 104 -7.32 6.87 -8.47
N LYS A 105 -7.65 6.75 -7.19
CA LYS A 105 -7.16 7.59 -6.11
C LYS A 105 -6.26 6.80 -5.16
N ALA A 106 -5.17 7.40 -4.71
CA ALA A 106 -4.23 6.78 -3.79
C ALA A 106 -3.91 7.67 -2.60
N ALA A 107 -3.82 7.07 -1.41
CA ALA A 107 -3.17 7.61 -0.23
C ALA A 107 -1.93 6.77 0.09
N LEU A 108 -0.85 7.40 0.52
CA LEU A 108 0.42 6.74 0.81
C LEU A 108 0.82 6.95 2.27
N VAL A 109 1.23 5.90 2.95
CA VAL A 109 1.81 5.94 4.30
C VAL A 109 3.20 5.33 4.24
N GLY A 110 4.22 6.12 4.57
CA GLY A 110 5.60 5.64 4.64
C GLY A 110 5.93 5.12 6.04
N ILE A 111 6.63 3.99 6.09
CA ILE A 111 7.14 3.44 7.34
C ILE A 111 8.62 3.08 7.22
N SER A 112 9.40 3.32 8.29
CA SER A 112 10.77 2.85 8.37
C SER A 112 11.18 2.55 9.81
N THR A 113 12.19 1.70 9.98
CA THR A 113 12.84 1.50 11.28
C THR A 113 13.86 2.60 11.59
N GLY A 114 14.26 3.38 10.59
CA GLY A 114 15.14 4.55 10.69
C GLY A 114 14.36 5.87 10.76
N SER A 115 15.12 6.98 10.62
CA SER A 115 14.62 8.35 10.82
C SER A 115 13.79 8.92 9.66
N GLN A 116 13.87 8.36 8.44
CA GLN A 116 13.29 8.97 7.24
C GLN A 116 11.80 8.68 7.06
N GLY A 117 11.24 7.66 7.75
CA GLY A 117 9.82 7.31 7.65
C GLY A 117 9.38 6.94 6.22
N GLY A 118 10.30 6.46 5.38
CA GLY A 118 10.00 6.10 4.00
C GLY A 118 9.90 7.28 3.03
N ALA A 119 10.49 8.42 3.33
CA ALA A 119 10.38 9.63 2.50
C ALA A 119 10.72 9.39 1.01
N LEU A 120 11.87 8.76 0.72
CA LEU A 120 12.27 8.45 -0.65
C LEU A 120 11.37 7.38 -1.28
N ALA A 121 10.96 6.37 -0.50
CA ALA A 121 10.03 5.34 -0.96
C ALA A 121 8.69 5.94 -1.41
N LEU A 122 8.15 6.89 -0.65
CA LEU A 122 6.92 7.61 -1.01
C LEU A 122 7.10 8.49 -2.26
N SER A 123 8.24 9.17 -2.39
CA SER A 123 8.55 9.98 -3.57
C SER A 123 8.57 9.12 -4.83
N HIS A 124 9.39 8.06 -4.84
CA HIS A 124 9.51 7.16 -5.99
C HIS A 124 8.17 6.48 -6.34
N LEU A 125 7.40 6.04 -5.35
CA LEU A 125 6.11 5.42 -5.61
C LEU A 125 5.09 6.45 -6.15
N THR A 126 5.13 7.70 -5.68
CA THR A 126 4.28 8.78 -6.20
C THR A 126 4.51 8.97 -7.70
N ASP A 127 5.77 9.02 -8.15
CA ASP A 127 6.10 9.17 -9.57
C ASP A 127 5.56 8.00 -10.40
N VAL A 128 5.74 6.76 -9.91
CA VAL A 128 5.21 5.55 -10.58
C VAL A 128 3.67 5.60 -10.68
N LEU A 129 2.98 5.94 -9.59
CA LEU A 129 1.51 5.99 -9.56
C LEU A 129 0.97 7.12 -10.45
N HIS A 130 1.62 8.29 -10.48
CA HIS A 130 1.28 9.37 -11.41
C HIS A 130 1.48 8.95 -12.87
N TYR A 131 2.59 8.25 -13.19
CA TYR A 131 2.81 7.70 -14.52
C TYR A 131 1.69 6.72 -14.93
N MET A 132 1.19 5.93 -13.97
CA MET A 132 0.06 5.01 -14.18
C MET A 132 -1.32 5.73 -14.20
N GLY A 133 -1.35 7.06 -14.07
CA GLY A 133 -2.55 7.88 -14.14
C GLY A 133 -3.39 7.94 -12.87
N MET A 134 -2.82 7.61 -11.71
CA MET A 134 -3.49 7.78 -10.41
C MET A 134 -3.44 9.23 -9.92
N HIS A 135 -4.46 9.60 -9.16
CA HIS A 135 -4.48 10.82 -8.36
C HIS A 135 -3.96 10.50 -6.95
N VAL A 136 -2.80 11.04 -6.58
CA VAL A 136 -2.18 10.76 -5.27
C VAL A 136 -2.45 11.90 -4.30
N LEU A 137 -3.05 11.56 -3.13
CA LEU A 137 -3.30 12.53 -2.07
C LEU A 137 -1.98 13.16 -1.59
N ALA A 138 -1.97 14.49 -1.42
CA ALA A 138 -0.78 15.23 -0.99
C ALA A 138 -0.33 14.85 0.44
N ALA A 139 -1.28 14.62 1.36
CA ALA A 139 -0.98 14.19 2.72
C ALA A 139 -0.36 12.77 2.74
N LYS A 140 0.90 12.67 3.14
CA LYS A 140 1.68 11.42 3.18
C LYS A 140 2.34 11.25 4.55
N PRO A 141 1.64 10.67 5.56
CA PRO A 141 2.24 10.34 6.85
C PRO A 141 3.52 9.53 6.73
N ARG A 142 4.53 9.90 7.53
CA ARG A 142 5.82 9.21 7.59
C ARG A 142 6.06 8.74 9.01
N LEU A 143 5.97 7.43 9.22
CA LEU A 143 6.10 6.79 10.51
C LEU A 143 7.54 6.28 10.67
N ASN A 144 8.41 7.16 11.13
CA ASN A 144 9.82 6.80 11.40
C ASN A 144 9.93 6.00 12.71
N TYR A 145 11.05 5.29 12.89
CA TYR A 145 11.30 4.44 14.05
C TYR A 145 10.10 3.57 14.45
N ILE A 146 9.36 3.05 13.45
CA ILE A 146 8.06 2.41 13.65
C ILE A 146 8.10 1.26 14.65
N SER A 147 9.20 0.51 14.73
CA SER A 147 9.35 -0.58 15.69
C SER A 147 9.33 -0.13 17.16
N LYS A 148 9.57 1.16 17.43
CA LYS A 148 9.47 1.74 18.78
C LYS A 148 8.06 2.20 19.13
N SER A 149 7.19 2.31 18.12
CA SER A 149 5.83 2.80 18.25
C SER A 149 4.77 1.69 18.09
N LEU A 150 5.21 0.44 17.91
CA LEU A 150 4.34 -0.73 17.82
C LEU A 150 4.58 -1.67 19.00
N HIS A 151 3.54 -1.92 19.81
CA HIS A 151 3.57 -2.87 20.93
C HIS A 151 2.34 -3.78 20.83
N ASN A 152 2.58 -5.10 20.80
CA ASN A 152 1.50 -6.11 20.72
C ASN A 152 0.48 -5.88 19.58
N GLY A 153 0.93 -5.34 18.46
CA GLY A 153 0.06 -5.03 17.32
C GLY A 153 -0.68 -3.69 17.40
N GLU A 154 -0.47 -2.91 18.46
CA GLU A 154 -1.08 -1.61 18.65
C GLU A 154 -0.08 -0.47 18.38
N LEU A 155 -0.57 0.64 17.85
CA LEU A 155 0.20 1.87 17.64
C LEU A 155 0.14 2.72 18.93
N THR A 156 1.27 2.85 19.62
CA THR A 156 1.34 3.57 20.91
C THR A 156 1.72 5.05 20.76
N ASN A 157 2.12 5.48 19.58
CA ASN A 157 2.46 6.87 19.30
C ASN A 157 1.22 7.64 18.84
N THR A 158 0.68 8.49 19.72
CA THR A 158 -0.54 9.27 19.47
C THR A 158 -0.40 10.26 18.31
N LEU A 159 0.80 10.80 18.06
CA LEU A 159 1.04 11.65 16.89
C LEU A 159 0.85 10.86 15.59
N TYR A 160 1.34 9.62 15.52
CA TYR A 160 1.17 8.80 14.33
C TYR A 160 -0.29 8.42 14.10
N GLU A 161 -1.01 8.11 15.16
CA GLU A 161 -2.46 7.86 15.05
C GLU A 161 -3.19 9.12 14.51
N SER A 162 -2.89 10.30 15.05
CA SER A 162 -3.47 11.57 14.56
C SER A 162 -3.18 11.80 13.08
N LEU A 163 -1.92 11.59 12.64
CA LEU A 163 -1.55 11.74 11.23
C LEU A 163 -2.31 10.77 10.30
N LEU A 164 -2.53 9.53 10.74
CA LEU A 164 -3.33 8.56 9.98
C LEU A 164 -4.79 8.99 9.92
N LEU A 165 -5.34 9.50 11.03
CA LEU A 165 -6.71 9.99 11.10
C LEU A 165 -6.93 11.20 10.18
N GLU A 166 -6.02 12.18 10.19
CA GLU A 166 -6.07 13.35 9.30
C GLU A 166 -6.01 12.93 7.83
N GLN A 167 -5.15 11.95 7.49
CA GLN A 167 -5.09 11.43 6.14
C GLN A 167 -6.39 10.73 5.75
N ILE A 168 -6.99 9.92 6.63
CA ILE A 168 -8.26 9.23 6.38
C ILE A 168 -9.36 10.23 6.09
N GLU A 169 -9.53 11.27 6.93
CA GLU A 169 -10.55 12.31 6.73
C GLU A 169 -10.37 13.02 5.36
N SER A 170 -9.13 13.35 5.01
CA SER A 170 -8.82 13.95 3.72
C SER A 170 -9.11 12.99 2.56
N PHE A 171 -8.77 11.70 2.72
CA PHE A 171 -8.89 10.69 1.68
C PHE A 171 -10.33 10.27 1.40
N ILE A 172 -11.18 10.25 2.43
CA ILE A 172 -12.61 9.96 2.25
C ILE A 172 -13.25 10.99 1.32
N ASN A 173 -12.85 12.26 1.42
CA ASN A 173 -13.38 13.38 0.65
C ASN A 173 -12.62 13.67 -0.64
N PHE A 174 -11.50 12.99 -0.88
CA PHE A 174 -10.63 13.17 -2.07
C PHE A 174 -11.24 12.57 -3.36
#